data_bf20b3a26bddc74e4c0334958b12a494
#
_entry.id   bf20b3a26bddc74e4c0334958b12a494
#
_cell.length_a   1.000
_cell.length_b   1.000
_cell.length_c   1.000
_cell.angle_alpha   90.00
_cell.angle_beta   90.00
_cell.angle_gamma   90.00
#
_symmetry.space_group_name_H-M   'P 1'
#
loop_
_entity.id
_entity.type
_entity.pdbx_description
1 polymer ?
#
loop_
_entity_poly.entity_id
_entity_poly.type
_entity_poly.pdbx_seq_one_letter_code
_entity_poly.pdbx_strand_id
1 'polypeptide(L)'
;MTVINTNTSSMIARDAINRNDRAMSTAMERLSTGSRINSAKDDAAGLAIADRMDAQISGLNMAVRNANDAISMLQTAEGATKEITNMLGRMRELSVQSASGTYTNTDRTALNLEFQALLSEIERIADNTEWNGEKILAGTVAATDTAAAETALSKNIQLGASSGQTMTLSLNSWQPTVQVDSSMSAAKGTARTGVDDRTSEVSTVTFVDMADGETLSIGGITITADGAITAEELATYFEQYDAAADYGTTAALTEAAGTSTITGTWSGFTVADGGSATTVAITNGGRSDLNPLTVTGTASGTGADVKITATTTAGVDNAGAFGQGVLYYSGSVTAIDITTSDGASQAVSELDLAINGAAAERAKYGAYMSRLQHASDNLANVSMNTSASLSQIADADYAVETTELARTQIISQASTAMLAQANQVKQTVLALLQ
;
A
#
# COMPACT_ATOMS: atom_id res chain seq x y z
N MET A 1 60.23 23.78 64.45
CA MET A 1 61.04 24.94 64.02
C MET A 1 60.12 26.16 64.00
N THR A 2 60.40 27.13 64.83
CA THR A 2 59.59 28.39 64.93
C THR A 2 60.11 29.39 63.89
N VAL A 3 59.65 29.24 62.65
CA VAL A 3 59.91 30.23 61.57
C VAL A 3 58.96 31.39 61.75
N ILE A 4 59.47 32.58 61.96
CA ILE A 4 58.66 33.77 62.27
C ILE A 4 58.00 34.34 60.99
N ASN A 5 58.64 34.33 59.87
CA ASN A 5 58.17 34.97 58.62
C ASN A 5 57.14 34.11 57.82
N THR A 6 57.07 32.80 58.04
CA THR A 6 56.19 31.88 57.31
C THR A 6 55.29 31.11 58.31
N ASN A 7 53.93 31.33 58.21
CA ASN A 7 52.96 30.56 59.00
C ASN A 7 52.50 29.34 58.21
N THR A 8 53.26 28.25 58.28
CA THR A 8 52.91 26.96 57.59
C THR A 8 51.59 26.38 58.04
N SER A 9 51.22 26.50 59.32
CA SER A 9 49.94 26.00 59.82
C SER A 9 48.75 26.80 59.24
N SER A 10 48.87 28.13 59.10
CA SER A 10 47.87 28.95 58.45
C SER A 10 47.78 28.66 56.94
N MET A 11 48.88 28.40 56.30
CA MET A 11 48.86 28.02 54.85
C MET A 11 48.19 26.65 54.62
N ILE A 12 48.46 25.65 55.45
CA ILE A 12 47.75 24.35 55.42
C ILE A 12 46.26 24.48 55.68
N ALA A 13 45.88 25.28 56.69
CA ALA A 13 44.49 25.56 56.98
C ALA A 13 43.75 26.27 55.81
N ARG A 14 44.41 27.26 55.17
CA ARG A 14 43.84 27.93 53.99
C ARG A 14 43.67 26.97 52.79
N ASP A 15 44.66 26.08 52.55
CA ASP A 15 44.54 25.07 51.47
C ASP A 15 43.42 24.09 51.79
N ALA A 16 43.25 23.65 53.03
CA ALA A 16 42.13 22.81 53.47
C ALA A 16 40.76 23.49 53.25
N ILE A 17 40.66 24.80 53.59
CA ILE A 17 39.45 25.62 53.33
C ILE A 17 39.16 25.68 51.85
N ASN A 18 40.13 26.00 51.02
CA ASN A 18 39.94 26.11 49.58
C ASN A 18 39.54 24.76 48.91
N ARG A 19 39.99 23.62 49.43
CA ARG A 19 39.57 22.30 48.99
C ARG A 19 38.12 22.03 49.41
N ASN A 20 37.79 22.34 50.63
CA ASN A 20 36.47 22.16 51.17
C ASN A 20 35.40 23.03 50.50
N ASP A 21 35.75 24.29 50.18
CA ASP A 21 34.86 25.19 49.47
C ASP A 21 34.58 24.70 48.04
N ARG A 22 35.55 24.12 47.37
CA ARG A 22 35.34 23.47 46.05
C ARG A 22 34.41 22.24 46.19
N ALA A 23 34.61 21.38 47.19
CA ALA A 23 33.74 20.23 47.43
C ALA A 23 32.31 20.65 47.76
N MET A 24 32.14 21.68 48.62
CA MET A 24 30.83 22.28 48.95
C MET A 24 30.16 22.84 47.73
N SER A 25 30.88 23.58 46.87
CA SER A 25 30.34 24.13 45.60
C SER A 25 29.87 23.01 44.64
N THR A 26 30.66 21.93 44.51
CA THR A 26 30.27 20.77 43.69
C THR A 26 29.04 20.06 44.23
N ALA A 27 28.95 19.85 45.58
CA ALA A 27 27.76 19.23 46.18
C ALA A 27 26.51 20.12 46.01
N MET A 28 26.65 21.43 46.16
CA MET A 28 25.55 22.39 45.88
C MET A 28 25.12 22.38 44.40
N GLU A 29 26.07 22.33 43.44
CA GLU A 29 25.79 22.26 42.02
C GLU A 29 25.01 20.97 41.69
N ARG A 30 25.47 19.80 42.17
CA ARG A 30 24.79 18.51 41.95
C ARG A 30 23.40 18.45 42.61
N LEU A 31 23.26 19.06 43.77
CA LEU A 31 21.97 19.11 44.43
C LEU A 31 20.99 20.03 43.74
N SER A 32 21.48 21.13 43.16
CA SER A 32 20.67 22.11 42.41
C SER A 32 20.25 21.59 41.04
N THR A 33 21.12 20.88 40.35
CA THR A 33 20.83 20.30 39.01
C THR A 33 20.18 18.95 39.06
N GLY A 34 20.30 18.21 40.17
CA GLY A 34 19.91 16.81 40.27
C GLY A 34 20.83 15.85 39.53
N SER A 35 21.89 16.35 38.90
CA SER A 35 22.79 15.56 38.07
C SER A 35 24.16 15.42 38.72
N ARG A 36 24.70 14.20 38.73
CA ARG A 36 26.05 13.89 39.22
C ARG A 36 27.13 14.43 38.27
N ILE A 37 26.84 14.42 36.95
CA ILE A 37 27.72 14.86 35.89
C ILE A 37 27.13 16.12 35.27
N ASN A 38 27.72 17.29 35.59
CA ASN A 38 27.27 18.58 35.07
C ASN A 38 28.19 19.13 33.98
N SER A 39 29.43 18.66 33.95
CA SER A 39 30.45 19.12 33.01
C SER A 39 31.40 18.01 32.59
N ALA A 40 32.07 18.16 31.44
CA ALA A 40 33.08 17.22 30.97
C ALA A 40 34.27 17.07 31.94
N LYS A 41 34.43 17.99 32.89
CA LYS A 41 35.44 17.94 33.96
C LYS A 41 35.10 16.88 35.00
N ASP A 42 33.81 16.62 35.23
CA ASP A 42 33.37 15.68 36.27
C ASP A 42 33.52 14.23 35.82
N ASP A 43 33.08 13.94 34.58
CA ASP A 43 33.29 12.64 33.90
C ASP A 43 33.07 12.82 32.39
N ALA A 44 34.12 12.91 31.62
CA ALA A 44 34.03 13.07 30.16
C ALA A 44 33.43 11.83 29.46
N ALA A 45 33.69 10.62 29.98
CA ALA A 45 33.16 9.40 29.39
C ALA A 45 31.68 9.22 29.71
N GLY A 46 31.32 9.46 30.98
CA GLY A 46 29.93 9.43 31.43
C GLY A 46 29.06 10.45 30.72
N LEU A 47 29.54 11.68 30.55
CA LEU A 47 28.84 12.73 29.81
C LEU A 47 28.58 12.32 28.36
N ALA A 48 29.58 11.82 27.65
CA ALA A 48 29.44 11.39 26.26
C ALA A 48 28.46 10.18 26.09
N ILE A 49 28.35 9.34 27.12
CA ILE A 49 27.35 8.25 27.14
C ILE A 49 25.96 8.82 27.41
N ALA A 50 25.84 9.72 28.42
CA ALA A 50 24.60 10.37 28.78
C ALA A 50 23.98 11.13 27.60
N ASP A 51 24.77 11.96 26.91
CA ASP A 51 24.32 12.71 25.72
C ASP A 51 23.80 11.79 24.61
N ARG A 52 24.47 10.66 24.37
CA ARG A 52 24.00 9.67 23.37
C ARG A 52 22.72 8.98 23.81
N MET A 53 22.58 8.64 25.10
CA MET A 53 21.36 8.04 25.63
C MET A 53 20.19 9.02 25.60
N ASP A 54 20.41 10.29 25.92
CA ASP A 54 19.40 11.33 25.87
C ASP A 54 18.91 11.56 24.43
N ALA A 55 19.83 11.66 23.46
CA ALA A 55 19.50 11.73 22.06
C ALA A 55 18.68 10.49 21.59
N GLN A 56 19.06 9.30 22.07
CA GLN A 56 18.33 8.06 21.78
C GLN A 56 16.93 8.06 22.38
N ILE A 57 16.75 8.47 23.64
CA ILE A 57 15.44 8.59 24.30
C ILE A 57 14.55 9.57 23.57
N SER A 58 15.10 10.73 23.21
CA SER A 58 14.38 11.74 22.42
C SER A 58 13.93 11.20 21.07
N GLY A 59 14.79 10.47 20.36
CA GLY A 59 14.48 9.79 19.10
C GLY A 59 13.40 8.72 19.25
N LEU A 60 13.48 7.88 20.30
CA LEU A 60 12.48 6.85 20.60
C LEU A 60 11.11 7.46 20.92
N ASN A 61 11.08 8.53 21.70
CA ASN A 61 9.84 9.23 22.04
C ASN A 61 9.19 9.88 20.80
N MET A 62 10.00 10.36 19.84
CA MET A 62 9.49 10.82 18.54
C MET A 62 8.95 9.65 17.71
N ALA A 63 9.64 8.51 17.70
CA ALA A 63 9.17 7.32 17.00
C ALA A 63 7.84 6.79 17.54
N VAL A 64 7.62 6.82 18.85
CA VAL A 64 6.32 6.50 19.49
C VAL A 64 5.23 7.47 19.02
N ARG A 65 5.51 8.76 18.95
CA ARG A 65 4.56 9.75 18.39
C ARG A 65 4.25 9.46 16.93
N ASN A 66 5.26 9.24 16.10
CA ASN A 66 5.08 8.89 14.70
C ASN A 66 4.22 7.63 14.51
N ALA A 67 4.38 6.61 15.37
CA ALA A 67 3.56 5.42 15.34
C ALA A 67 2.09 5.73 15.66
N ASN A 68 1.82 6.55 16.66
CA ASN A 68 0.46 6.96 17.04
C ASN A 68 -0.20 7.84 15.97
N ASP A 69 0.56 8.72 15.32
CA ASP A 69 0.08 9.54 14.20
C ASP A 69 -0.30 8.65 13.02
N ALA A 70 0.53 7.64 12.71
CA ALA A 70 0.23 6.67 11.66
C ALA A 70 -1.01 5.81 11.99
N ILE A 71 -1.21 5.41 13.25
CA ILE A 71 -2.43 4.71 13.69
C ILE A 71 -3.65 5.61 13.47
N SER A 72 -3.58 6.88 13.83
CA SER A 72 -4.69 7.82 13.65
C SER A 72 -5.01 8.05 12.17
N MET A 73 -3.99 8.14 11.31
CA MET A 73 -4.17 8.18 9.86
C MET A 73 -4.89 6.94 9.33
N LEU A 74 -4.46 5.75 9.76
CA LEU A 74 -5.08 4.48 9.34
C LEU A 74 -6.53 4.35 9.84
N GLN A 75 -6.84 4.83 11.04
CA GLN A 75 -8.22 4.86 11.57
C GLN A 75 -9.13 5.77 10.73
N THR A 76 -8.60 6.91 10.26
CA THR A 76 -9.33 7.80 9.35
C THR A 76 -9.60 7.10 8.01
N ALA A 77 -8.59 6.43 7.44
CA ALA A 77 -8.73 5.65 6.20
C ALA A 77 -9.71 4.49 6.37
N GLU A 78 -9.65 3.76 7.49
CA GLU A 78 -10.57 2.67 7.80
C GLU A 78 -12.02 3.15 7.91
N GLY A 79 -12.24 4.28 8.59
CA GLY A 79 -13.58 4.89 8.73
C GLY A 79 -14.20 5.20 7.38
N ALA A 80 -13.45 5.86 6.50
CA ALA A 80 -13.90 6.17 5.15
C ALA A 80 -14.14 4.90 4.30
N THR A 81 -13.21 3.93 4.35
CA THR A 81 -13.35 2.66 3.63
C THR A 81 -14.55 1.84 4.11
N LYS A 82 -14.92 1.95 5.38
CA LYS A 82 -16.15 1.32 5.91
C LYS A 82 -17.42 1.90 5.25
N GLU A 83 -17.50 3.23 5.10
CA GLU A 83 -18.63 3.85 4.42
C GLU A 83 -18.65 3.50 2.94
N ILE A 84 -17.50 3.45 2.27
CA ILE A 84 -17.39 2.95 0.90
C ILE A 84 -17.93 1.51 0.80
N THR A 85 -17.56 0.63 1.74
CA THR A 85 -18.06 -0.75 1.77
C THR A 85 -19.59 -0.81 1.93
N ASN A 86 -20.17 0.04 2.76
CA ASN A 86 -21.63 0.13 2.93
C ASN A 86 -22.33 0.55 1.62
N MET A 87 -21.75 1.54 0.92
CA MET A 87 -22.30 2.00 -0.37
C MET A 87 -22.15 0.93 -1.45
N LEU A 88 -21.03 0.22 -1.52
CA LEU A 88 -20.87 -0.92 -2.44
C LEU A 88 -21.89 -2.01 -2.17
N GLY A 89 -22.21 -2.30 -0.90
CA GLY A 89 -23.28 -3.21 -0.53
C GLY A 89 -24.64 -2.75 -1.05
N ARG A 90 -24.96 -1.46 -0.92
CA ARG A 90 -26.20 -0.88 -1.44
C ARG A 90 -26.26 -0.90 -2.98
N MET A 91 -25.16 -0.58 -3.64
CA MET A 91 -25.04 -0.68 -5.10
C MET A 91 -25.27 -2.11 -5.59
N ARG A 92 -24.75 -3.10 -4.85
CA ARG A 92 -24.97 -4.52 -5.13
C ARG A 92 -26.46 -4.90 -5.01
N GLU A 93 -27.16 -4.42 -3.98
CA GLU A 93 -28.61 -4.64 -3.85
C GLU A 93 -29.37 -4.09 -5.05
N LEU A 94 -29.04 -2.85 -5.48
CA LEU A 94 -29.66 -2.22 -6.66
C LEU A 94 -29.37 -3.02 -7.94
N SER A 95 -28.13 -3.53 -8.08
CA SER A 95 -27.76 -4.35 -9.23
C SER A 95 -28.52 -5.67 -9.28
N VAL A 96 -28.62 -6.38 -8.14
CA VAL A 96 -29.42 -7.62 -8.05
C VAL A 96 -30.91 -7.34 -8.35
N GLN A 97 -31.43 -6.22 -7.87
CA GLN A 97 -32.81 -5.81 -8.17
C GLN A 97 -32.99 -5.54 -9.66
N SER A 98 -32.08 -4.81 -10.29
CA SER A 98 -32.12 -4.48 -11.72
C SER A 98 -31.91 -5.71 -12.61
N ALA A 99 -31.15 -6.71 -12.20
CA ALA A 99 -30.93 -7.96 -12.94
C ALA A 99 -32.22 -8.78 -13.05
N SER A 100 -33.20 -8.57 -12.17
CA SER A 100 -34.48 -9.33 -12.21
C SER A 100 -35.27 -9.01 -13.46
N GLY A 101 -35.76 -10.05 -14.13
CA GLY A 101 -36.65 -9.92 -15.31
C GLY A 101 -38.04 -9.30 -15.06
N THR A 102 -38.36 -8.99 -13.77
CA THR A 102 -39.65 -8.39 -13.40
C THR A 102 -39.69 -6.88 -13.57
N TYR A 103 -38.54 -6.23 -13.74
CA TYR A 103 -38.43 -4.77 -13.89
C TYR A 103 -38.37 -4.36 -15.36
N THR A 104 -39.01 -3.26 -15.67
CA THR A 104 -38.97 -2.64 -17.01
C THR A 104 -37.66 -1.81 -17.15
N ASN A 105 -37.31 -1.45 -18.39
CA ASN A 105 -36.15 -0.58 -18.63
C ASN A 105 -36.28 0.80 -17.97
N THR A 106 -37.52 1.30 -17.82
CA THR A 106 -37.83 2.55 -17.13
C THR A 106 -37.49 2.42 -15.63
N ASP A 107 -37.87 1.30 -15.02
CA ASP A 107 -37.60 1.04 -13.60
C ASP A 107 -36.10 0.90 -13.37
N ARG A 108 -35.39 0.19 -14.26
CA ARG A 108 -33.94 0.06 -14.23
C ARG A 108 -33.22 1.40 -14.38
N THR A 109 -33.73 2.29 -15.22
CA THR A 109 -33.19 3.65 -15.35
C THR A 109 -33.31 4.41 -14.03
N ALA A 110 -34.43 4.27 -13.30
CA ALA A 110 -34.61 4.88 -11.98
C ALA A 110 -33.62 4.29 -10.94
N LEU A 111 -33.44 2.97 -10.94
CA LEU A 111 -32.44 2.31 -10.09
C LEU A 111 -31.00 2.77 -10.42
N ASN A 112 -30.71 2.96 -11.71
CA ASN A 112 -29.41 3.43 -12.15
C ASN A 112 -29.11 4.86 -11.69
N LEU A 113 -30.11 5.74 -11.55
CA LEU A 113 -29.89 7.07 -10.98
C LEU A 113 -29.37 6.99 -9.52
N GLU A 114 -29.96 6.12 -8.68
CA GLU A 114 -29.45 5.90 -7.31
C GLU A 114 -28.06 5.28 -7.35
N PHE A 115 -27.83 4.32 -8.23
CA PHE A 115 -26.52 3.67 -8.41
C PHE A 115 -25.43 4.67 -8.75
N GLN A 116 -25.66 5.54 -9.73
CA GLN A 116 -24.70 6.58 -10.13
C GLN A 116 -24.47 7.64 -9.04
N ALA A 117 -25.51 7.96 -8.27
CA ALA A 117 -25.35 8.86 -7.13
C ALA A 117 -24.47 8.26 -6.03
N LEU A 118 -24.62 6.96 -5.74
CA LEU A 118 -23.74 6.27 -4.79
C LEU A 118 -22.30 6.18 -5.30
N LEU A 119 -22.11 5.96 -6.59
CA LEU A 119 -20.78 5.95 -7.21
C LEU A 119 -20.07 7.31 -7.09
N SER A 120 -20.80 8.39 -7.37
CA SER A 120 -20.29 9.77 -7.20
C SER A 120 -19.98 10.08 -5.73
N GLU A 121 -20.71 9.50 -4.78
CA GLU A 121 -20.45 9.68 -3.36
C GLU A 121 -19.21 8.91 -2.91
N ILE A 122 -18.94 7.73 -3.47
CA ILE A 122 -17.67 7.00 -3.25
C ILE A 122 -16.49 7.84 -3.72
N GLU A 123 -16.58 8.41 -4.93
CA GLU A 123 -15.55 9.31 -5.46
C GLU A 123 -15.35 10.52 -4.53
N ARG A 124 -16.43 11.15 -4.09
CA ARG A 124 -16.36 12.28 -3.18
C ARG A 124 -15.69 11.92 -1.85
N ILE A 125 -15.99 10.75 -1.27
CA ILE A 125 -15.35 10.30 -0.02
C ILE A 125 -13.88 10.02 -0.26
N ALA A 126 -13.52 9.34 -1.35
CA ALA A 126 -12.12 9.07 -1.68
C ALA A 126 -11.31 10.35 -1.87
N ASP A 127 -11.90 11.35 -2.52
CA ASP A 127 -11.25 12.63 -2.80
C ASP A 127 -11.16 13.56 -1.58
N ASN A 128 -12.14 13.51 -0.69
CA ASN A 128 -12.20 14.40 0.48
C ASN A 128 -11.63 13.78 1.77
N THR A 129 -11.22 12.52 1.75
CA THR A 129 -10.58 11.90 2.91
C THR A 129 -9.12 12.32 2.98
N GLU A 130 -8.84 13.28 3.87
CA GLU A 130 -7.53 13.88 4.04
C GLU A 130 -6.95 13.61 5.43
N TRP A 131 -5.63 13.49 5.50
CA TRP A 131 -4.85 13.51 6.73
C TRP A 131 -3.76 14.56 6.64
N ASN A 132 -3.80 15.55 7.52
CA ASN A 132 -2.86 16.66 7.55
C ASN A 132 -2.76 17.41 6.19
N GLY A 133 -3.89 17.57 5.47
CA GLY A 133 -3.97 18.24 4.17
C GLY A 133 -3.51 17.38 2.99
N GLU A 134 -3.25 16.09 3.20
CA GLU A 134 -2.91 15.13 2.13
C GLU A 134 -4.04 14.11 1.98
N LYS A 135 -4.47 13.90 0.74
CA LYS A 135 -5.49 12.91 0.39
C LYS A 135 -4.91 11.51 0.56
N ILE A 136 -5.58 10.67 1.36
CA ILE A 136 -5.07 9.34 1.71
C ILE A 136 -5.74 8.20 0.94
N LEU A 137 -6.88 8.44 0.30
CA LEU A 137 -7.64 7.46 -0.47
C LEU A 137 -7.77 7.79 -1.96
N ALA A 138 -7.26 8.94 -2.39
CA ALA A 138 -7.32 9.38 -3.79
C ALA A 138 -6.20 8.79 -4.67
N GLY A 139 -5.18 8.17 -4.06
CA GLY A 139 -3.99 7.72 -4.79
C GLY A 139 -3.04 8.86 -5.17
N THR A 140 -1.95 8.53 -5.82
CA THR A 140 -1.00 9.52 -6.36
C THR A 140 -0.97 9.40 -7.87
N VAL A 141 -1.38 10.46 -8.56
CA VAL A 141 -1.20 10.56 -10.01
C VAL A 141 0.27 10.87 -10.27
N ALA A 142 0.97 10.05 -11.04
CA ALA A 142 2.31 10.39 -11.49
C ALA A 142 2.23 11.62 -12.41
N ALA A 143 2.87 12.71 -12.02
CA ALA A 143 2.75 14.04 -12.65
C ALA A 143 3.19 14.13 -14.12
N THR A 144 3.64 13.04 -14.73
CA THR A 144 4.23 13.00 -16.08
C THR A 144 3.53 12.07 -17.07
N ASP A 145 2.50 11.33 -16.64
CA ASP A 145 1.86 10.38 -17.53
C ASP A 145 0.33 10.53 -17.48
N THR A 146 -0.24 10.98 -18.58
CA THR A 146 -1.70 11.10 -18.77
C THR A 146 -2.40 9.73 -18.87
N ALA A 147 -1.65 8.65 -18.72
CA ALA A 147 -2.11 7.26 -18.78
C ALA A 147 -1.62 6.41 -17.59
N ALA A 148 -0.99 7.01 -16.56
CA ALA A 148 -0.49 6.25 -15.43
C ALA A 148 -1.63 5.85 -14.52
N ALA A 149 -1.66 4.56 -14.22
CA ALA A 149 -2.46 4.00 -13.14
C ALA A 149 -2.21 4.77 -11.85
N GLU A 150 -3.27 5.20 -11.17
CA GLU A 150 -3.14 5.76 -9.84
C GLU A 150 -2.46 4.75 -8.92
N THR A 151 -1.25 5.07 -8.51
CA THR A 151 -0.49 4.18 -7.65
C THR A 151 -0.96 4.33 -6.21
N ALA A 152 -0.93 3.23 -5.46
CA ALA A 152 -1.19 3.25 -4.03
C ALA A 152 -0.31 4.29 -3.34
N LEU A 153 -0.89 5.08 -2.46
CA LEU A 153 -0.14 6.02 -1.63
C LEU A 153 0.80 5.24 -0.70
N SER A 154 2.10 5.44 -0.86
CA SER A 154 3.11 4.80 -0.05
C SER A 154 3.71 5.79 0.95
N LYS A 155 3.59 5.51 2.25
CA LYS A 155 4.13 6.32 3.34
C LYS A 155 5.15 5.54 4.17
N ASN A 156 6.33 6.12 4.33
CA ASN A 156 7.37 5.57 5.19
C ASN A 156 7.30 6.23 6.58
N ILE A 157 6.96 5.46 7.57
CA ILE A 157 6.87 5.90 8.97
C ILE A 157 8.17 5.53 9.68
N GLN A 158 8.86 6.52 10.24
CA GLN A 158 10.07 6.30 11.03
C GLN A 158 9.68 5.78 12.42
N LEU A 159 10.02 4.52 12.71
CA LEU A 159 9.72 3.79 13.95
C LEU A 159 10.96 3.51 14.80
N GLY A 160 11.99 4.34 14.71
CA GLY A 160 13.18 4.16 15.52
C GLY A 160 14.04 5.39 15.55
N ALA A 161 15.02 5.41 16.49
CA ALA A 161 15.95 6.51 16.69
C ALA A 161 17.03 6.60 15.60
N SER A 162 17.24 5.53 14.82
CA SER A 162 18.29 5.46 13.82
C SER A 162 17.72 5.53 12.40
N SER A 163 18.51 6.03 11.45
CA SER A 163 18.15 6.09 10.03
C SER A 163 17.86 4.68 9.50
N GLY A 164 16.83 4.56 8.65
CA GLY A 164 16.43 3.30 8.03
C GLY A 164 15.48 2.42 8.86
N GLN A 165 15.17 2.78 10.09
CA GLN A 165 14.19 2.07 10.91
C GLN A 165 12.77 2.55 10.56
N THR A 166 12.32 2.22 9.35
CA THR A 166 11.03 2.66 8.81
C THR A 166 10.09 1.49 8.59
N MET A 167 8.80 1.76 8.66
CA MET A 167 7.73 0.88 8.19
C MET A 167 6.98 1.56 7.06
N THR A 168 6.87 0.90 5.93
CA THR A 168 6.11 1.38 4.79
C THR A 168 4.65 1.00 4.93
N LEU A 169 3.78 1.99 4.83
CA LEU A 169 2.34 1.85 4.73
C LEU A 169 1.92 2.09 3.29
N SER A 170 1.11 1.22 2.74
CA SER A 170 0.58 1.32 1.40
C SER A 170 -0.95 1.38 1.48
N LEU A 171 -1.54 2.48 1.05
CA LEU A 171 -2.98 2.71 0.99
C LEU A 171 -3.38 2.76 -0.49
N ASN A 172 -4.33 1.92 -0.88
CA ASN A 172 -4.81 1.87 -2.24
C ASN A 172 -5.78 3.02 -2.53
N SER A 173 -5.81 3.48 -3.79
CA SER A 173 -6.78 4.46 -4.25
C SER A 173 -8.19 3.86 -4.31
N TRP A 174 -9.18 4.66 -3.93
CA TRP A 174 -10.61 4.35 -4.03
C TRP A 174 -11.33 5.27 -5.03
N GLN A 175 -10.57 6.07 -5.78
CA GLN A 175 -11.17 6.86 -6.85
C GLN A 175 -11.61 5.92 -7.98
N PRO A 176 -12.86 6.02 -8.42
CA PRO A 176 -13.35 5.32 -9.60
C PRO A 176 -12.85 6.01 -10.86
N THR A 177 -11.54 6.07 -11.06
CA THR A 177 -10.92 6.70 -12.21
C THR A 177 -10.59 5.69 -13.29
N VAL A 178 -10.69 6.18 -14.50
CA VAL A 178 -10.28 5.50 -15.73
C VAL A 178 -8.79 5.16 -15.66
N GLN A 179 -8.46 3.91 -15.36
CA GLN A 179 -7.14 3.43 -15.71
C GLN A 179 -7.09 3.16 -17.21
N VAL A 180 -6.48 4.07 -17.92
CA VAL A 180 -5.99 3.74 -19.25
C VAL A 180 -4.71 2.93 -19.04
N ASP A 181 -4.81 1.61 -19.13
CA ASP A 181 -3.62 0.78 -19.20
C ASP A 181 -2.79 1.23 -20.40
N SER A 182 -1.56 1.68 -20.15
CA SER A 182 -0.66 2.13 -21.20
C SER A 182 -0.31 1.03 -22.20
N SER A 183 -0.51 -0.25 -21.83
CA SER A 183 -0.42 -1.37 -22.76
C SER A 183 -1.60 -1.43 -23.74
N MET A 184 -2.76 -0.84 -23.39
CA MET A 184 -3.92 -0.69 -24.28
C MET A 184 -3.82 0.53 -25.20
N SER A 185 -2.90 1.46 -24.98
CA SER A 185 -2.71 2.66 -25.81
C SER A 185 -2.31 2.34 -27.26
N ALA A 186 -1.81 1.14 -27.53
CA ALA A 186 -1.46 0.72 -28.89
C ALA A 186 -2.68 0.27 -29.72
N ALA A 187 -3.83 0.02 -29.09
CA ALA A 187 -5.06 -0.44 -29.75
C ALA A 187 -6.19 0.61 -29.76
N LYS A 188 -5.90 1.87 -29.42
CA LYS A 188 -6.88 2.96 -29.47
C LYS A 188 -7.19 3.38 -30.92
N GLY A 189 -7.87 2.49 -31.62
CA GLY A 189 -8.62 2.88 -32.83
C GLY A 189 -9.92 3.54 -32.37
N THR A 190 -10.03 4.84 -32.57
CA THR A 190 -11.25 5.68 -32.57
C THR A 190 -12.26 5.42 -31.45
N ALA A 191 -12.40 6.38 -30.56
CA ALA A 191 -13.40 6.40 -29.48
C ALA A 191 -14.79 5.97 -30.01
N ARG A 192 -15.26 4.82 -29.58
CA ARG A 192 -16.63 4.38 -29.80
C ARG A 192 -17.50 4.95 -28.68
N THR A 193 -18.24 5.98 -29.02
CA THR A 193 -19.27 6.52 -28.12
C THR A 193 -20.30 5.42 -27.80
N GLY A 194 -20.33 4.95 -26.57
CA GLY A 194 -21.41 4.10 -26.06
C GLY A 194 -21.18 2.59 -26.11
N VAL A 195 -19.95 2.10 -26.21
CA VAL A 195 -19.64 0.66 -26.16
C VAL A 195 -18.61 0.39 -25.06
N ASP A 196 -18.95 -0.57 -24.22
CA ASP A 196 -18.11 -1.20 -23.21
C ASP A 196 -16.71 -1.51 -23.77
N ASP A 197 -15.66 -0.97 -23.15
CA ASP A 197 -14.26 -1.05 -23.62
C ASP A 197 -13.56 -2.34 -23.12
N ARG A 198 -14.34 -3.40 -22.89
CA ARG A 198 -13.80 -4.73 -22.64
C ARG A 198 -13.27 -5.26 -23.95
N THR A 199 -12.00 -5.57 -24.00
CA THR A 199 -11.45 -6.30 -25.15
C THR A 199 -12.00 -7.71 -25.10
N SER A 200 -12.84 -8.01 -26.09
CA SER A 200 -13.29 -9.37 -26.33
C SER A 200 -12.08 -10.26 -26.64
N GLU A 201 -12.12 -11.48 -26.15
CA GLU A 201 -11.11 -12.48 -26.53
C GLU A 201 -11.05 -12.60 -28.04
N VAL A 202 -9.86 -12.41 -28.61
CA VAL A 202 -9.62 -12.60 -30.04
C VAL A 202 -8.72 -13.80 -30.23
N SER A 203 -9.28 -14.86 -30.81
CA SER A 203 -8.54 -16.05 -31.19
C SER A 203 -8.23 -16.00 -32.67
N THR A 204 -6.95 -15.92 -33.03
CA THR A 204 -6.52 -16.05 -34.41
C THR A 204 -6.38 -17.51 -34.74
N VAL A 205 -7.22 -18.02 -35.63
CA VAL A 205 -7.22 -19.41 -36.08
C VAL A 205 -6.52 -19.47 -37.43
N THR A 206 -5.50 -20.27 -37.55
CA THR A 206 -4.82 -20.57 -38.81
C THR A 206 -5.30 -21.92 -39.33
N PHE A 207 -5.91 -21.93 -40.47
CA PHE A 207 -6.41 -23.14 -41.10
C PHE A 207 -5.31 -23.90 -41.84
N VAL A 208 -5.52 -25.19 -42.02
CA VAL A 208 -4.70 -26.09 -42.82
C VAL A 208 -5.66 -26.85 -43.73
N ASP A 209 -5.15 -27.31 -44.88
CA ASP A 209 -5.93 -28.07 -45.82
C ASP A 209 -6.53 -29.35 -45.19
N MET A 210 -7.80 -29.59 -45.44
CA MET A 210 -8.50 -30.79 -44.99
C MET A 210 -8.61 -31.82 -46.13
N ALA A 211 -8.35 -33.07 -45.82
CA ALA A 211 -8.56 -34.20 -46.74
C ALA A 211 -10.02 -34.71 -46.66
N ASP A 212 -10.41 -35.49 -47.67
CA ASP A 212 -11.71 -36.15 -47.68
C ASP A 212 -11.97 -36.98 -46.41
N GLY A 213 -13.14 -36.82 -45.82
CA GLY A 213 -13.56 -37.47 -44.61
C GLY A 213 -13.04 -36.89 -43.28
N GLU A 214 -12.22 -35.83 -43.32
CA GLU A 214 -11.75 -35.13 -42.11
C GLU A 214 -12.84 -34.26 -41.51
N THR A 215 -12.79 -34.09 -40.19
CA THR A 215 -13.75 -33.25 -39.45
C THR A 215 -13.02 -32.13 -38.70
N LEU A 216 -13.56 -30.94 -38.75
CA LEU A 216 -13.11 -29.76 -38.01
C LEU A 216 -14.28 -29.21 -37.21
N SER A 217 -14.10 -29.01 -35.94
CA SER A 217 -15.11 -28.35 -35.07
C SER A 217 -14.54 -27.11 -34.44
N ILE A 218 -15.20 -25.97 -34.64
CA ILE A 218 -14.85 -24.66 -34.10
C ILE A 218 -16.11 -24.01 -33.55
N GLY A 219 -16.08 -23.62 -32.26
CA GLY A 219 -17.16 -22.85 -31.66
C GLY A 219 -18.56 -23.47 -31.73
N GLY A 220 -18.63 -24.80 -31.85
CA GLY A 220 -19.89 -25.54 -31.99
C GLY A 220 -20.32 -25.85 -33.42
N ILE A 221 -19.63 -25.31 -34.41
CA ILE A 221 -19.79 -25.72 -35.84
C ILE A 221 -18.86 -26.89 -36.12
N THR A 222 -19.37 -27.95 -36.72
CA THR A 222 -18.59 -29.08 -37.20
C THR A 222 -18.69 -29.15 -38.71
N ILE A 223 -17.55 -29.11 -39.38
CA ILE A 223 -17.38 -29.28 -40.85
C ILE A 223 -16.85 -30.71 -41.08
N THR A 224 -17.51 -31.43 -41.93
CA THR A 224 -17.01 -32.75 -42.44
C THR A 224 -16.73 -32.58 -43.93
N ALA A 225 -15.47 -32.76 -44.30
CA ALA A 225 -15.02 -32.65 -45.68
C ALA A 225 -15.51 -33.83 -46.50
N ASP A 226 -16.19 -33.58 -47.64
CA ASP A 226 -16.57 -34.58 -48.63
C ASP A 226 -15.78 -34.25 -49.92
N GLY A 227 -14.47 -34.34 -49.82
CA GLY A 227 -13.44 -33.90 -50.78
C GLY A 227 -12.34 -33.09 -50.11
N ALA A 228 -11.26 -32.80 -50.79
CA ALA A 228 -10.18 -31.96 -50.24
C ALA A 228 -10.60 -30.46 -50.22
N ILE A 229 -10.52 -29.83 -49.02
CA ILE A 229 -10.81 -28.42 -48.75
C ILE A 229 -9.48 -27.70 -48.48
N THR A 230 -9.22 -26.62 -49.16
CA THR A 230 -8.01 -25.84 -48.88
C THR A 230 -8.17 -24.93 -47.67
N ALA A 231 -7.07 -24.58 -47.03
CA ALA A 231 -7.04 -23.65 -45.88
C ALA A 231 -7.64 -22.29 -46.22
N GLU A 232 -7.48 -21.82 -47.47
CA GLU A 232 -8.01 -20.56 -47.97
C GLU A 232 -9.54 -20.60 -48.13
N GLU A 233 -10.08 -21.72 -48.59
CA GLU A 233 -11.52 -21.94 -48.70
C GLU A 233 -12.18 -21.98 -47.30
N LEU A 234 -11.53 -22.63 -46.32
CA LEU A 234 -12.00 -22.64 -44.93
C LEU A 234 -12.00 -21.23 -44.33
N ALA A 235 -10.92 -20.48 -44.50
CA ALA A 235 -10.82 -19.10 -44.03
C ALA A 235 -11.91 -18.22 -44.65
N THR A 236 -12.06 -18.26 -45.97
CA THR A 236 -13.10 -17.52 -46.72
C THR A 236 -14.51 -17.91 -46.26
N TYR A 237 -14.74 -19.17 -45.95
CA TYR A 237 -16.02 -19.63 -45.41
C TYR A 237 -16.33 -18.98 -44.07
N PHE A 238 -15.39 -18.97 -43.13
CA PHE A 238 -15.58 -18.36 -41.81
C PHE A 238 -15.66 -16.83 -41.92
N GLU A 239 -14.95 -16.17 -42.83
CA GLU A 239 -15.03 -14.71 -43.05
C GLU A 239 -16.40 -14.26 -43.55
N GLN A 240 -17.10 -15.11 -44.33
CA GLN A 240 -18.45 -14.81 -44.80
C GLN A 240 -19.50 -14.87 -43.68
N TYR A 241 -19.16 -15.44 -42.51
CA TYR A 241 -19.99 -15.40 -41.31
C TYR A 241 -19.83 -14.04 -40.61
N ASP A 242 -20.23 -12.98 -41.26
CA ASP A 242 -20.26 -11.65 -40.65
C ASP A 242 -21.39 -11.54 -39.62
N ALA A 243 -21.09 -10.81 -38.55
CA ALA A 243 -21.85 -10.67 -37.30
C ALA A 243 -23.26 -10.05 -37.45
N ALA A 244 -23.73 -9.75 -38.63
CA ALA A 244 -24.98 -9.02 -38.84
C ALA A 244 -26.16 -9.86 -39.34
N ALA A 245 -25.98 -11.10 -39.72
CA ALA A 245 -27.05 -11.91 -40.33
C ALA A 245 -27.17 -13.30 -39.72
N ASP A 246 -28.22 -13.45 -38.90
CA ASP A 246 -28.98 -14.66 -38.63
C ASP A 246 -28.19 -15.97 -38.32
N TYR A 247 -27.92 -16.16 -37.06
CA TYR A 247 -27.40 -17.39 -36.49
C TYR A 247 -28.43 -18.52 -36.64
N GLY A 248 -28.30 -19.36 -37.65
CA GLY A 248 -29.14 -20.55 -37.74
C GLY A 248 -29.41 -21.14 -39.12
N THR A 249 -28.75 -20.67 -40.18
CA THR A 249 -28.90 -21.30 -41.49
C THR A 249 -27.74 -22.27 -41.77
N THR A 250 -28.07 -23.48 -42.12
CA THR A 250 -27.16 -24.47 -42.69
C THR A 250 -26.66 -23.96 -44.01
N ALA A 251 -25.45 -23.38 -44.03
CA ALA A 251 -24.78 -23.05 -45.29
C ALA A 251 -23.97 -24.28 -45.73
N ALA A 252 -24.12 -24.71 -46.94
CA ALA A 252 -23.30 -25.76 -47.50
C ALA A 252 -22.09 -25.10 -48.18
N LEU A 253 -20.88 -25.52 -47.79
CA LEU A 253 -19.66 -25.22 -48.56
C LEU A 253 -19.80 -25.89 -49.91
N THR A 254 -19.85 -25.12 -51.00
CA THR A 254 -19.89 -25.67 -52.35
C THR A 254 -18.47 -25.76 -52.86
N GLU A 255 -17.90 -26.91 -52.85
CA GLU A 255 -16.58 -27.17 -53.43
C GLU A 255 -16.66 -27.47 -54.91
N ALA A 256 -15.52 -27.32 -55.58
CA ALA A 256 -15.36 -27.71 -56.96
C ALA A 256 -15.53 -29.22 -57.21
N ALA A 257 -15.60 -30.04 -56.18
CA ALA A 257 -15.66 -31.52 -56.24
C ALA A 257 -16.57 -32.23 -55.24
N GLY A 258 -17.46 -31.53 -54.48
CA GLY A 258 -18.35 -32.20 -53.53
C GLY A 258 -19.09 -31.22 -52.65
N THR A 259 -20.04 -31.71 -51.84
CA THR A 259 -20.84 -30.92 -50.87
C THR A 259 -20.43 -31.33 -49.47
N SER A 260 -19.60 -30.53 -48.80
CA SER A 260 -19.22 -30.77 -47.44
C SER A 260 -20.40 -30.56 -46.49
N THR A 261 -20.50 -31.40 -45.45
CA THR A 261 -21.60 -31.34 -44.48
C THR A 261 -21.18 -30.43 -43.31
N ILE A 262 -21.94 -29.39 -43.09
CA ILE A 262 -21.76 -28.50 -41.93
C ILE A 262 -22.91 -28.70 -40.97
N THR A 263 -22.58 -28.95 -39.71
CA THR A 263 -23.57 -29.13 -38.66
C THR A 263 -23.19 -28.29 -37.46
N GLY A 264 -24.19 -27.80 -36.73
CA GLY A 264 -23.99 -27.01 -35.50
C GLY A 264 -24.55 -25.62 -35.60
N THR A 265 -24.50 -24.92 -34.48
CA THR A 265 -24.92 -23.53 -34.36
C THR A 265 -23.79 -22.69 -33.83
N TRP A 266 -23.52 -21.60 -34.48
CA TRP A 266 -22.54 -20.60 -34.04
C TRP A 266 -23.23 -19.56 -33.20
N SER A 267 -22.83 -19.34 -31.99
CA SER A 267 -23.42 -18.32 -31.14
C SER A 267 -22.37 -17.63 -30.25
N GLY A 268 -22.44 -16.33 -30.20
CA GLY A 268 -21.58 -15.54 -29.31
C GLY A 268 -20.21 -15.17 -29.83
N PHE A 269 -19.91 -15.44 -31.10
CA PHE A 269 -18.66 -15.10 -31.74
C PHE A 269 -18.87 -14.21 -32.97
N THR A 270 -17.92 -13.32 -33.25
CA THR A 270 -17.83 -12.58 -34.53
C THR A 270 -16.52 -12.93 -35.23
N VAL A 271 -16.54 -12.89 -36.56
CA VAL A 271 -15.42 -13.29 -37.35
C VAL A 271 -14.91 -12.10 -38.18
N ALA A 272 -13.62 -11.95 -38.29
CA ALA A 272 -12.97 -10.93 -39.11
C ALA A 272 -11.74 -11.52 -39.83
N ASP A 273 -11.27 -10.89 -40.88
CA ASP A 273 -10.02 -11.23 -41.55
C ASP A 273 -8.84 -11.26 -40.59
N GLY A 274 -8.13 -12.38 -40.51
CA GLY A 274 -6.95 -12.57 -39.68
C GLY A 274 -5.67 -11.98 -40.22
N GLY A 275 -5.74 -11.28 -41.40
CA GLY A 275 -4.61 -10.65 -42.02
C GLY A 275 -3.76 -11.57 -42.95
N SER A 276 -4.21 -12.80 -43.19
CA SER A 276 -3.61 -13.75 -44.16
C SER A 276 -4.70 -14.58 -44.77
N ALA A 277 -4.55 -15.01 -46.04
CA ALA A 277 -5.54 -15.80 -46.76
C ALA A 277 -5.97 -17.14 -46.08
N THR A 278 -5.21 -17.59 -45.09
CA THR A 278 -5.46 -18.82 -44.38
C THR A 278 -5.78 -18.60 -42.88
N THR A 279 -5.97 -17.35 -42.44
CA THR A 279 -6.18 -17.00 -41.03
C THR A 279 -7.46 -16.20 -40.83
N VAL A 280 -8.16 -16.51 -39.73
CA VAL A 280 -9.37 -15.81 -39.35
C VAL A 280 -9.27 -15.38 -37.88
N ALA A 281 -9.64 -14.16 -37.60
CA ALA A 281 -9.75 -13.64 -36.25
C ALA A 281 -11.18 -13.87 -35.73
N ILE A 282 -11.33 -14.71 -34.73
CA ILE A 282 -12.62 -15.03 -34.11
C ILE A 282 -12.68 -14.27 -32.80
N THR A 283 -13.61 -13.34 -32.69
CA THR A 283 -13.82 -12.53 -31.50
C THR A 283 -15.01 -13.08 -30.72
N ASN A 284 -14.81 -13.36 -29.45
CA ASN A 284 -15.90 -13.77 -28.56
C ASN A 284 -16.83 -12.58 -28.31
N GLY A 285 -18.10 -12.68 -28.73
CA GLY A 285 -19.10 -11.64 -28.50
C GLY A 285 -19.63 -11.59 -27.07
N GLY A 286 -19.36 -12.62 -26.28
CA GLY A 286 -19.55 -12.65 -24.84
C GLY A 286 -18.43 -11.88 -24.15
N ARG A 287 -18.77 -11.01 -23.23
CA ARG A 287 -17.86 -10.08 -22.55
C ARG A 287 -17.06 -10.74 -21.40
N SER A 288 -16.84 -12.04 -21.42
CA SER A 288 -16.10 -12.76 -20.39
C SER A 288 -15.38 -13.97 -20.96
N ASP A 289 -14.28 -14.31 -20.32
CA ASP A 289 -13.45 -15.52 -20.52
C ASP A 289 -14.22 -16.84 -20.28
N LEU A 290 -15.54 -16.78 -20.14
CA LEU A 290 -16.38 -17.88 -19.70
C LEU A 290 -16.79 -18.85 -20.84
N ASN A 291 -16.44 -18.55 -22.07
CA ASN A 291 -16.74 -19.42 -23.18
C ASN A 291 -15.54 -19.49 -24.17
N PRO A 292 -14.44 -20.16 -23.77
CA PRO A 292 -13.27 -20.26 -24.63
C PRO A 292 -13.63 -20.94 -25.95
N LEU A 293 -13.11 -20.43 -27.06
CA LEU A 293 -13.26 -21.03 -28.35
C LEU A 293 -12.66 -22.43 -28.33
N THR A 294 -13.50 -23.46 -28.38
CA THR A 294 -13.04 -24.84 -28.48
C THR A 294 -12.84 -25.21 -29.93
N VAL A 295 -11.62 -25.62 -30.27
CA VAL A 295 -11.25 -26.12 -31.59
C VAL A 295 -10.82 -27.54 -31.45
N THR A 296 -11.53 -28.46 -32.13
CA THR A 296 -11.19 -29.87 -32.19
C THR A 296 -11.23 -30.34 -33.63
N GLY A 297 -10.35 -31.23 -33.99
CA GLY A 297 -10.34 -31.86 -35.34
C GLY A 297 -9.94 -33.34 -35.27
N THR A 298 -10.49 -34.16 -36.15
CA THR A 298 -10.07 -35.52 -36.33
C THR A 298 -9.58 -35.68 -37.77
N ALA A 299 -8.32 -36.08 -37.92
CA ALA A 299 -7.75 -36.47 -39.20
C ALA A 299 -7.97 -37.96 -39.45
N SER A 300 -8.58 -38.32 -40.55
CA SER A 300 -8.74 -39.69 -41.00
C SER A 300 -7.58 -40.10 -41.92
N GLY A 301 -6.41 -40.38 -41.35
CA GLY A 301 -5.28 -40.87 -42.14
C GLY A 301 -3.93 -40.72 -41.44
N THR A 302 -3.07 -41.68 -41.63
CA THR A 302 -1.75 -41.76 -41.02
C THR A 302 -0.91 -40.50 -41.16
N GLY A 303 -0.89 -39.67 -40.09
CA GLY A 303 0.29 -38.85 -39.82
C GLY A 303 0.23 -37.34 -39.89
N ALA A 304 -0.92 -36.69 -39.98
CA ALA A 304 -0.99 -35.23 -39.78
C ALA A 304 -2.18 -34.88 -38.94
N ASP A 305 -1.90 -34.55 -37.69
CA ASP A 305 -2.85 -33.76 -36.86
C ASP A 305 -3.21 -32.51 -37.64
N VAL A 306 -4.52 -32.19 -37.77
CA VAL A 306 -4.98 -30.89 -38.25
C VAL A 306 -4.43 -29.87 -37.27
N LYS A 307 -3.30 -29.29 -37.62
CA LYS A 307 -2.59 -28.36 -36.75
C LYS A 307 -3.20 -26.97 -36.94
N ILE A 308 -4.28 -26.76 -36.24
CA ILE A 308 -4.82 -25.40 -36.09
C ILE A 308 -4.00 -24.76 -34.96
N THR A 309 -3.22 -23.76 -35.33
CA THR A 309 -2.54 -22.94 -34.33
C THR A 309 -3.52 -21.82 -33.97
N ALA A 310 -4.26 -22.01 -32.89
CA ALA A 310 -5.03 -20.92 -32.30
C ALA A 310 -4.10 -20.12 -31.38
N THR A 311 -3.78 -18.90 -31.73
CA THR A 311 -3.13 -17.95 -30.81
C THR A 311 -4.26 -17.18 -30.15
N THR A 312 -4.62 -17.59 -28.95
CA THR A 312 -5.63 -16.89 -28.16
C THR A 312 -4.96 -15.68 -27.49
N THR A 313 -5.35 -14.48 -27.88
CA THR A 313 -5.09 -13.31 -27.06
C THR A 313 -6.25 -13.26 -26.07
N ALA A 314 -5.99 -13.66 -24.83
CA ALA A 314 -6.99 -13.63 -23.77
C ALA A 314 -7.61 -12.24 -23.71
N GLY A 315 -8.93 -12.16 -23.73
CA GLY A 315 -9.63 -10.94 -23.42
C GLY A 315 -9.22 -10.53 -22.01
N VAL A 316 -8.87 -9.29 -21.82
CA VAL A 316 -8.55 -8.80 -20.48
C VAL A 316 -9.87 -8.68 -19.73
N ASP A 317 -10.19 -9.68 -18.94
CA ASP A 317 -11.21 -9.55 -17.91
C ASP A 317 -10.73 -8.50 -16.91
N ASN A 318 -11.45 -7.40 -16.81
CA ASN A 318 -11.20 -6.39 -15.79
C ASN A 318 -11.45 -6.87 -14.36
N ALA A 319 -11.86 -8.11 -14.18
CA ALA A 319 -12.09 -8.73 -12.89
C ALA A 319 -10.85 -8.71 -11.96
N GLY A 320 -9.63 -8.67 -12.50
CA GLY A 320 -8.40 -8.57 -11.73
C GLY A 320 -8.16 -7.18 -11.10
N ALA A 321 -8.80 -6.16 -11.62
CA ALA A 321 -8.60 -4.78 -11.14
C ALA A 321 -9.32 -4.48 -9.83
N PHE A 322 -10.47 -5.08 -9.57
CA PHE A 322 -11.20 -4.90 -8.31
C PHE A 322 -10.60 -5.62 -7.11
N GLY A 323 -9.78 -6.64 -7.32
CA GLY A 323 -9.12 -7.40 -6.25
C GLY A 323 -8.10 -6.61 -5.43
N GLN A 324 -7.77 -5.39 -5.83
CA GLN A 324 -6.78 -4.54 -5.17
C GLN A 324 -7.40 -3.41 -4.32
N GLY A 325 -8.67 -3.44 -4.03
CA GLY A 325 -9.33 -2.39 -3.26
C GLY A 325 -9.63 -1.13 -4.08
N VAL A 326 -9.52 -1.20 -5.38
CA VAL A 326 -9.78 -0.11 -6.30
C VAL A 326 -11.00 -0.45 -7.13
N LEU A 327 -11.92 0.48 -7.26
CA LEU A 327 -12.98 0.41 -8.25
C LEU A 327 -12.35 0.65 -9.64
N TYR A 328 -11.55 -0.29 -10.09
CA TYR A 328 -11.04 -0.24 -11.45
C TYR A 328 -12.14 -0.61 -12.41
N TYR A 329 -12.48 0.34 -13.19
CA TYR A 329 -13.12 0.11 -14.44
C TYR A 329 -12.22 0.69 -15.53
N SER A 330 -11.70 -0.13 -16.42
CA SER A 330 -10.96 0.35 -17.58
C SER A 330 -11.96 0.97 -18.55
N GLY A 331 -12.11 2.20 -18.46
CA GLY A 331 -13.03 2.89 -19.32
C GLY A 331 -13.81 3.90 -18.55
N SER A 332 -14.50 4.60 -18.39
CA SER A 332 -15.28 5.59 -17.71
C SER A 332 -16.05 4.99 -16.55
N VAL A 333 -16.09 5.67 -15.43
CA VAL A 333 -17.04 5.46 -14.32
C VAL A 333 -18.50 5.36 -14.83
N THR A 334 -18.75 5.93 -16.00
CA THR A 334 -20.04 5.85 -16.73
C THR A 334 -20.30 4.49 -17.37
N ALA A 335 -19.38 3.55 -17.30
CA ALA A 335 -19.52 2.26 -17.97
C ALA A 335 -20.16 1.17 -17.11
N ILE A 336 -20.17 1.32 -15.76
CA ILE A 336 -21.02 0.45 -14.92
C ILE A 336 -22.46 0.98 -14.98
N ASP A 337 -23.27 0.32 -15.76
CA ASP A 337 -24.65 0.67 -16.03
C ASP A 337 -25.57 -0.50 -15.73
N ILE A 338 -26.55 -0.28 -14.88
CA ILE A 338 -27.56 -1.28 -14.51
C ILE A 338 -28.91 -1.08 -15.25
N THR A 339 -28.92 -0.33 -16.35
CA THR A 339 -30.15 -0.12 -17.15
C THR A 339 -30.55 -1.35 -17.92
N THR A 340 -29.64 -2.32 -18.11
CA THR A 340 -29.94 -3.60 -18.75
C THR A 340 -29.78 -4.75 -17.76
N SER A 341 -30.46 -5.88 -17.98
CA SER A 341 -30.34 -7.08 -17.16
C SER A 341 -28.92 -7.62 -17.13
N ASP A 342 -28.26 -7.61 -18.29
CA ASP A 342 -26.92 -8.14 -18.46
C ASP A 342 -25.89 -7.23 -17.80
N GLY A 343 -26.01 -5.91 -17.99
CA GLY A 343 -25.18 -4.92 -17.30
C GLY A 343 -25.33 -5.01 -15.78
N ALA A 344 -26.56 -5.22 -15.28
CA ALA A 344 -26.82 -5.41 -13.87
C ALA A 344 -26.18 -6.70 -13.32
N SER A 345 -26.25 -7.80 -14.05
CA SER A 345 -25.59 -9.06 -13.68
C SER A 345 -24.06 -8.92 -13.60
N GLN A 346 -23.48 -8.18 -14.52
CA GLN A 346 -22.04 -7.88 -14.51
C GLN A 346 -21.67 -6.98 -13.34
N ALA A 347 -22.47 -5.92 -13.10
CA ALA A 347 -22.28 -5.05 -11.95
C ALA A 347 -22.25 -5.80 -10.62
N VAL A 348 -23.09 -6.85 -10.46
CA VAL A 348 -23.07 -7.71 -9.26
C VAL A 348 -21.70 -8.38 -9.08
N SER A 349 -21.15 -8.98 -10.14
CA SER A 349 -19.85 -9.66 -10.07
C SER A 349 -18.73 -8.69 -9.73
N GLU A 350 -18.73 -7.52 -10.34
CA GLU A 350 -17.73 -6.49 -10.11
C GLU A 350 -17.82 -5.89 -8.71
N LEU A 351 -19.03 -5.65 -8.22
CA LEU A 351 -19.25 -5.19 -6.86
C LEU A 351 -18.85 -6.23 -5.81
N ASP A 352 -19.04 -7.53 -6.08
CA ASP A 352 -18.55 -8.59 -5.20
C ASP A 352 -17.00 -8.57 -5.09
N LEU A 353 -16.30 -8.33 -6.19
CA LEU A 353 -14.85 -8.15 -6.19
C LEU A 353 -14.44 -6.88 -5.45
N ALA A 354 -15.13 -5.76 -5.66
CA ALA A 354 -14.88 -4.50 -4.97
C ALA A 354 -15.09 -4.63 -3.46
N ILE A 355 -16.17 -5.30 -3.02
CA ILE A 355 -16.45 -5.56 -1.60
C ILE A 355 -15.35 -6.45 -0.98
N ASN A 356 -14.91 -7.49 -1.69
CA ASN A 356 -13.82 -8.34 -1.24
C ASN A 356 -12.50 -7.55 -1.16
N GLY A 357 -12.23 -6.67 -2.13
CA GLY A 357 -11.10 -5.76 -2.12
C GLY A 357 -11.14 -4.80 -0.92
N ALA A 358 -12.30 -4.22 -0.63
CA ALA A 358 -12.50 -3.37 0.54
C ALA A 358 -12.27 -4.12 1.85
N ALA A 359 -12.74 -5.34 1.96
CA ALA A 359 -12.52 -6.18 3.13
C ALA A 359 -11.02 -6.52 3.31
N ALA A 360 -10.32 -6.83 2.22
CA ALA A 360 -8.89 -7.10 2.24
C ALA A 360 -8.07 -5.86 2.65
N GLU A 361 -8.43 -4.67 2.14
CA GLU A 361 -7.74 -3.43 2.49
C GLU A 361 -7.97 -3.05 3.97
N ARG A 362 -9.20 -3.21 4.48
CA ARG A 362 -9.49 -3.03 5.91
C ARG A 362 -8.73 -4.02 6.79
N ALA A 363 -8.61 -5.27 6.36
CA ALA A 363 -7.79 -6.27 7.07
C ALA A 363 -6.30 -5.86 7.10
N LYS A 364 -5.79 -5.30 6.00
CA LYS A 364 -4.44 -4.74 5.89
C LYS A 364 -4.23 -3.55 6.84
N TYR A 365 -5.21 -2.62 6.92
CA TYR A 365 -5.17 -1.53 7.90
C TYR A 365 -5.13 -2.05 9.33
N GLY A 366 -5.97 -3.04 9.66
CA GLY A 366 -5.95 -3.70 10.98
C GLY A 366 -4.59 -4.33 11.29
N ALA A 367 -3.98 -5.00 10.32
CA ALA A 367 -2.64 -5.58 10.48
C ALA A 367 -1.56 -4.50 10.68
N TYR A 368 -1.63 -3.39 9.96
CA TYR A 368 -0.72 -2.26 10.14
C TYR A 368 -0.89 -1.62 11.53
N MET A 369 -2.13 -1.35 11.97
CA MET A 369 -2.40 -0.79 13.29
C MET A 369 -1.88 -1.71 14.41
N SER A 370 -2.10 -3.01 14.33
CA SER A 370 -1.57 -3.98 15.30
C SER A 370 -0.03 -3.96 15.33
N ARG A 371 0.63 -3.96 14.19
CA ARG A 371 2.10 -3.88 14.12
C ARG A 371 2.63 -2.56 14.68
N LEU A 372 1.99 -1.43 14.39
CA LEU A 372 2.36 -0.12 14.92
C LEU A 372 2.16 -0.06 16.43
N GLN A 373 1.09 -0.64 16.97
CA GLN A 373 0.85 -0.71 18.41
C GLN A 373 1.96 -1.49 19.12
N HIS A 374 2.29 -2.69 18.62
CA HIS A 374 3.39 -3.47 19.19
C HIS A 374 4.75 -2.78 19.05
N ALA A 375 4.98 -2.08 17.95
CA ALA A 375 6.21 -1.28 17.78
C ALA A 375 6.25 -0.13 18.80
N SER A 376 5.15 0.61 18.96
CA SER A 376 5.03 1.71 19.93
C SER A 376 5.29 1.22 21.36
N ASP A 377 4.67 0.11 21.76
CA ASP A 377 4.84 -0.48 23.09
C ASP A 377 6.29 -0.91 23.34
N ASN A 378 6.92 -1.53 22.34
CA ASN A 378 8.33 -1.91 22.43
C ASN A 378 9.25 -0.69 22.52
N LEU A 379 9.01 0.35 21.70
CA LEU A 379 9.79 1.59 21.73
C LEU A 379 9.66 2.32 23.07
N ALA A 380 8.45 2.35 23.64
CA ALA A 380 8.21 2.91 24.96
C ALA A 380 8.98 2.14 26.06
N ASN A 381 8.98 0.82 26.00
CA ASN A 381 9.75 -0.01 26.94
C ASN A 381 11.27 0.23 26.79
N VAL A 382 11.78 0.31 25.56
CA VAL A 382 13.21 0.63 25.31
C VAL A 382 13.54 2.03 25.81
N SER A 383 12.69 3.03 25.56
CA SER A 383 12.86 4.40 26.05
C SER A 383 12.93 4.43 27.59
N MET A 384 12.02 3.74 28.26
CA MET A 384 11.99 3.65 29.72
C MET A 384 13.24 2.98 30.30
N ASN A 385 13.69 1.86 29.72
CA ASN A 385 14.90 1.17 30.15
C ASN A 385 16.16 2.00 29.90
N THR A 386 16.23 2.70 28.76
CA THR A 386 17.34 3.62 28.46
C THR A 386 17.35 4.80 29.42
N SER A 387 16.16 5.36 29.74
CA SER A 387 16.02 6.43 30.74
C SER A 387 16.47 5.98 32.12
N ALA A 388 16.10 4.76 32.54
CA ALA A 388 16.57 4.20 33.82
C ALA A 388 18.10 4.00 33.84
N SER A 389 18.67 3.60 32.70
CA SER A 389 20.14 3.46 32.57
C SER A 389 20.84 4.83 32.58
N LEU A 390 20.25 5.84 31.94
CA LEU A 390 20.72 7.21 31.96
C LEU A 390 20.72 7.78 33.39
N SER A 391 19.62 7.54 34.13
CA SER A 391 19.50 7.94 35.55
C SER A 391 20.63 7.37 36.41
N GLN A 392 20.98 6.09 36.23
CA GLN A 392 22.11 5.47 36.96
C GLN A 392 23.48 6.12 36.66
N ILE A 393 23.64 6.67 35.45
CA ILE A 393 24.90 7.31 35.03
C ILE A 393 24.91 8.78 35.47
N ALA A 394 23.85 9.52 35.16
CA ALA A 394 23.84 10.98 35.21
C ALA A 394 23.23 11.56 36.49
N ASP A 395 22.26 10.87 37.15
CA ASP A 395 21.55 11.44 38.28
C ASP A 395 22.36 11.39 39.55
N ALA A 396 22.18 12.39 40.40
CA ALA A 396 22.77 12.47 41.74
C ALA A 396 21.88 11.85 42.79
N ASP A 397 22.48 11.05 43.70
CA ASP A 397 21.78 10.60 44.91
C ASP A 397 21.66 11.74 45.91
N TYR A 398 20.42 12.21 46.06
CA TYR A 398 20.09 13.33 46.97
C TYR A 398 20.58 13.08 48.40
N ALA A 399 20.48 11.87 48.97
CA ALA A 399 20.90 11.55 50.31
C ALA A 399 22.43 11.63 50.47
N VAL A 400 23.18 11.20 49.49
CA VAL A 400 24.64 11.29 49.46
C VAL A 400 25.10 12.75 49.35
N GLU A 401 24.54 13.51 48.41
CA GLU A 401 24.96 14.92 48.19
C GLU A 401 24.56 15.85 49.34
N THR A 402 23.40 15.64 49.97
CA THR A 402 23.02 16.41 51.17
C THR A 402 23.93 16.12 52.37
N THR A 403 24.34 14.85 52.50
CA THR A 403 25.29 14.44 53.59
C THR A 403 26.65 15.07 53.32
N GLU A 404 27.14 15.08 52.08
CA GLU A 404 28.42 15.71 51.73
C GLU A 404 28.35 17.25 51.88
N LEU A 405 27.22 17.88 51.54
CA LEU A 405 26.99 19.29 51.80
C LEU A 405 27.06 19.62 53.31
N ALA A 406 26.34 18.86 54.13
CA ALA A 406 26.37 19.07 55.58
C ALA A 406 27.78 18.86 56.16
N ARG A 407 28.49 17.79 55.71
CA ARG A 407 29.87 17.51 56.10
C ARG A 407 30.82 18.64 55.73
N THR A 408 30.74 19.16 54.50
CA THR A 408 31.61 20.25 54.00
C THR A 408 31.33 21.58 54.73
N GLN A 409 30.04 21.82 55.10
CA GLN A 409 29.68 22.98 55.90
C GLN A 409 30.28 22.90 57.33
N ILE A 410 30.22 21.77 57.99
CA ILE A 410 30.82 21.55 59.32
C ILE A 410 32.37 21.72 59.21
N ILE A 411 32.97 21.12 58.17
CA ILE A 411 34.43 21.22 57.99
C ILE A 411 34.83 22.68 57.72
N SER A 412 34.06 23.45 56.94
CA SER A 412 34.33 24.87 56.70
C SER A 412 34.34 25.69 57.99
N GLN A 413 33.32 25.48 58.86
CA GLN A 413 33.25 26.12 60.17
C GLN A 413 34.43 25.74 61.08
N ALA A 414 34.77 24.43 61.10
CA ALA A 414 35.92 23.95 61.89
C ALA A 414 37.28 24.52 61.34
N SER A 415 37.45 24.55 60.03
CA SER A 415 38.65 25.05 59.40
C SER A 415 38.88 26.56 59.58
N THR A 416 37.78 27.34 59.58
CA THR A 416 37.88 28.80 59.94
C THR A 416 38.26 28.98 61.37
N ALA A 417 37.72 28.20 62.31
CA ALA A 417 38.14 28.26 63.73
C ALA A 417 39.63 27.86 63.91
N MET A 418 40.06 26.81 63.21
CA MET A 418 41.47 26.36 63.24
C MET A 418 42.41 27.46 62.63
N LEU A 419 42.01 28.12 61.57
CA LEU A 419 42.77 29.22 60.97
C LEU A 419 42.91 30.40 61.98
N ALA A 420 41.85 30.74 62.66
CA ALA A 420 41.88 31.76 63.72
C ALA A 420 42.84 31.36 64.82
N GLN A 421 42.79 30.10 65.31
CA GLN A 421 43.68 29.57 66.34
C GLN A 421 45.15 29.56 65.87
N ALA A 422 45.43 29.15 64.63
CA ALA A 422 46.77 29.15 64.05
C ALA A 422 47.40 30.56 63.93
N ASN A 423 46.55 31.59 63.73
CA ASN A 423 47.01 32.96 63.66
C ASN A 423 47.23 33.51 65.11
N GLN A 424 46.46 33.14 66.14
CA GLN A 424 46.64 33.58 67.52
C GLN A 424 47.97 33.02 68.10
N VAL A 425 48.35 31.79 67.86
CA VAL A 425 49.61 31.20 68.29
C VAL A 425 50.82 32.06 67.84
N LYS A 426 50.78 32.62 66.64
CA LYS A 426 51.87 33.47 66.17
C LYS A 426 51.89 34.85 66.83
N GLN A 427 50.71 35.39 67.16
CA GLN A 427 50.61 36.68 67.90
C GLN A 427 51.11 36.53 69.33
N THR A 428 50.89 35.41 70.00
CA THR A 428 51.42 35.20 71.36
C THR A 428 52.93 35.06 71.36
N VAL A 429 53.50 34.40 70.34
CA VAL A 429 54.96 34.32 70.15
C VAL A 429 55.58 35.68 69.89
N LEU A 430 54.91 36.55 69.08
CA LEU A 430 55.37 37.92 68.83
C LEU A 430 55.30 38.79 70.08
N ALA A 431 54.26 38.66 70.90
CA ALA A 431 54.07 39.36 72.18
C ALA A 431 55.10 38.94 73.24
N LEU A 432 55.65 37.73 73.19
CA LEU A 432 56.72 37.24 74.06
C LEU A 432 58.12 37.71 73.63
N LEU A 433 58.27 38.27 72.44
CA LEU A 433 59.50 38.79 71.87
C LEU A 433 59.64 40.35 71.96
N GLN A 434 58.58 41.02 72.37
CA GLN A 434 58.56 42.45 72.73
C GLN A 434 58.70 42.62 74.25
#